data_55fa0e9ebdde8fbe43be949bf86b08e1
#
_entry.id   55fa0e9ebdde8fbe43be949bf86b08e1
#
_cell.length_a   1.000
_cell.length_b   1.000
_cell.length_c   1.000
_cell.angle_alpha   90.00
_cell.angle_beta   90.00
_cell.angle_gamma   90.00
#
_symmetry.space_group_name_H-M   'P 1'
#
loop_
_entity.id
_entity.type
_entity.pdbx_description
1 polymer ?
#
loop_
_entity_poly.entity_id
_entity_poly.type
_entity_poly.pdbx_seq_one_letter_code
_entity_poly.pdbx_strand_id
1 'polypeptide(L)'
;MPWRLPLALTASIAASLCLSAPASAAPQTHVIVIDKMKFGPAPSKLRSGDTILWVNRDLFRHSATAANKSFDVDLPAGSKARTIIRSSGAIAFSCKYHPGMRGVLKVSS
;
A
#
# COMPACT_ATOMS: atom_id res chain seq x y z
N MET A 1 -42.25 52.06 -39.42
CA MET A 1 -41.85 50.65 -39.36
C MET A 1 -40.83 50.49 -38.22
N PRO A 2 -41.19 49.83 -37.17
CA PRO A 2 -40.24 49.62 -36.14
C PRO A 2 -39.21 48.58 -36.57
N TRP A 3 -37.98 48.92 -36.62
CA TRP A 3 -36.88 48.04 -36.87
C TRP A 3 -36.60 47.28 -35.59
N ARG A 4 -36.93 45.99 -35.60
CA ARG A 4 -36.51 45.13 -34.49
C ARG A 4 -35.09 44.68 -34.74
N LEU A 5 -34.16 45.18 -33.95
CA LEU A 5 -32.82 44.64 -33.88
C LEU A 5 -32.88 43.28 -33.21
N PRO A 6 -32.27 42.25 -33.80
CA PRO A 6 -32.19 40.98 -33.10
C PRO A 6 -31.25 41.09 -31.91
N LEU A 7 -31.76 40.84 -30.73
CA LEU A 7 -30.94 40.63 -29.57
C LEU A 7 -30.08 39.36 -29.82
N ALA A 8 -28.80 39.60 -30.10
CA ALA A 8 -27.85 38.51 -30.12
C ALA A 8 -27.63 38.05 -28.67
N LEU A 9 -28.25 36.92 -28.30
CA LEU A 9 -27.89 36.24 -27.07
C LEU A 9 -26.50 35.64 -27.27
N THR A 10 -25.49 36.31 -26.75
CA THR A 10 -24.18 35.71 -26.59
C THR A 10 -24.25 34.77 -25.42
N ALA A 11 -24.43 33.49 -25.69
CA ALA A 11 -24.28 32.48 -24.69
C ALA A 11 -22.79 32.35 -24.32
N SER A 12 -22.42 32.94 -23.19
CA SER A 12 -21.11 32.74 -22.60
C SER A 12 -21.07 31.30 -22.07
N ILE A 13 -20.45 30.41 -22.81
CA ILE A 13 -20.12 29.07 -22.32
C ILE A 13 -18.97 29.26 -21.34
N ALA A 14 -19.28 29.32 -20.06
CA ALA A 14 -18.27 29.21 -19.03
C ALA A 14 -17.72 27.76 -19.05
N ALA A 15 -16.55 27.58 -19.65
CA ALA A 15 -15.84 26.33 -19.56
C ALA A 15 -15.39 26.15 -18.09
N SER A 16 -16.13 25.36 -17.35
CA SER A 16 -15.73 24.95 -16.01
C SER A 16 -14.54 24.01 -16.14
N LEU A 17 -13.34 24.55 -15.94
CA LEU A 17 -12.13 23.75 -15.79
C LEU A 17 -12.23 23.02 -14.45
N CYS A 18 -12.70 21.78 -14.48
CA CYS A 18 -12.54 20.86 -13.36
C CYS A 18 -11.05 20.53 -13.26
N LEU A 19 -10.35 21.28 -12.40
CA LEU A 19 -9.06 20.83 -11.89
C LEU A 19 -9.32 19.62 -11.01
N SER A 20 -9.27 18.41 -11.60
CA SER A 20 -9.20 17.21 -10.82
C SER A 20 -7.84 17.19 -10.13
N ALA A 21 -7.85 17.35 -8.79
CA ALA A 21 -6.68 17.04 -7.99
C ALA A 21 -6.24 15.61 -8.32
N PRO A 22 -4.91 15.32 -8.45
CA PRO A 22 -4.48 13.95 -8.64
C PRO A 22 -5.03 13.13 -7.47
N ALA A 23 -5.90 12.17 -7.79
CA ALA A 23 -6.39 11.25 -6.80
C ALA A 23 -5.19 10.52 -6.21
N SER A 24 -5.00 10.62 -4.87
CA SER A 24 -4.05 9.75 -4.20
C SER A 24 -4.45 8.30 -4.50
N ALA A 25 -3.49 7.48 -4.87
CA ALA A 25 -3.75 6.08 -5.15
C ALA A 25 -4.42 5.43 -3.93
N ALA A 26 -5.47 4.64 -4.15
CA ALA A 26 -6.10 3.87 -3.11
C ALA A 26 -5.07 2.92 -2.47
N PRO A 27 -5.18 2.64 -1.15
CA PRO A 27 -4.33 1.66 -0.49
C PRO A 27 -4.37 0.31 -1.21
N GLN A 28 -3.22 -0.32 -1.35
CA GLN A 28 -3.07 -1.60 -2.03
C GLN A 28 -2.66 -2.69 -1.06
N THR A 29 -2.97 -3.93 -1.42
CA THR A 29 -2.51 -5.11 -0.70
C THR A 29 -1.37 -5.77 -1.48
N HIS A 30 -0.26 -5.99 -0.81
CA HIS A 30 0.91 -6.67 -1.34
C HIS A 30 1.08 -8.00 -0.62
N VAL A 31 1.52 -9.03 -1.33
CA VAL A 31 1.72 -10.36 -0.75
C VAL A 31 3.20 -10.62 -0.57
N ILE A 32 3.59 -11.04 0.64
CA ILE A 32 4.92 -11.59 0.90
C ILE A 32 4.74 -13.04 1.31
N VAL A 33 5.31 -13.92 0.51
CA VAL A 33 5.26 -15.37 0.77
C VAL A 33 6.50 -15.77 1.57
N ILE A 34 6.29 -16.56 2.60
CA ILE A 34 7.35 -17.20 3.36
C ILE A 34 7.40 -18.65 2.92
N ASP A 35 8.54 -19.06 2.42
CA ASP A 35 8.77 -20.41 1.93
C ASP A 35 10.25 -20.78 2.07
N LYS A 36 10.54 -22.03 2.34
CA LYS A 36 11.93 -22.52 2.49
C LYS A 36 12.75 -21.70 3.47
N MET A 37 12.15 -21.31 4.58
CA MET A 37 12.82 -20.52 5.64
C MET A 37 13.28 -19.15 5.19
N LYS A 38 12.57 -18.54 4.24
CA LYS A 38 12.90 -17.21 3.69
C LYS A 38 11.65 -16.37 3.51
N PHE A 39 11.79 -15.08 3.75
CA PHE A 39 10.82 -14.11 3.25
C PHE A 39 11.00 -13.93 1.75
N GLY A 40 9.91 -13.97 1.00
CA GLY A 40 9.91 -13.63 -0.40
C GLY A 40 10.24 -12.15 -0.64
N PRO A 41 10.34 -11.73 -1.91
CA PRO A 41 10.69 -10.36 -2.25
C PRO A 41 9.74 -9.35 -1.63
N ALA A 42 10.29 -8.26 -1.09
CA ALA A 42 9.51 -7.13 -0.64
C ALA A 42 8.91 -6.38 -1.85
N PRO A 43 7.71 -5.84 -1.73
CA PRO A 43 7.12 -5.06 -2.81
C PRO A 43 7.94 -3.80 -3.11
N SER A 44 8.08 -3.45 -4.39
CA SER A 44 8.91 -2.32 -4.83
C SER A 44 8.23 -0.96 -4.68
N LYS A 45 6.90 -0.95 -4.56
CA LYS A 45 6.10 0.30 -4.51
C LYS A 45 5.16 0.28 -3.32
N LEU A 46 5.71 0.11 -2.14
CA LEU A 46 4.96 0.08 -0.90
C LEU A 46 4.78 1.49 -0.36
N ARG A 47 3.55 1.84 0.00
CA ARG A 47 3.18 3.13 0.55
C ARG A 47 2.61 2.99 1.95
N SER A 48 2.78 4.02 2.76
CA SER A 48 2.09 4.12 4.04
C SER A 48 0.56 4.04 3.82
N GLY A 49 -0.11 3.20 4.59
CA GLY A 49 -1.51 2.87 4.43
C GLY A 49 -1.78 1.58 3.65
N ASP A 50 -0.80 1.07 2.92
CA ASP A 50 -0.91 -0.22 2.24
C ASP A 50 -0.94 -1.38 3.24
N THR A 51 -1.43 -2.51 2.78
CA THR A 51 -1.49 -3.75 3.56
C THR A 51 -0.48 -4.76 3.01
N ILE A 52 0.24 -5.42 3.90
CA ILE A 52 0.99 -6.63 3.57
C ILE A 52 0.16 -7.84 3.99
N LEU A 53 -0.07 -8.75 3.07
CA LEU A 53 -0.58 -10.09 3.36
C LEU A 53 0.61 -11.04 3.44
N TRP A 54 0.91 -11.48 4.64
CA TRP A 54 1.93 -12.49 4.90
C TRP A 54 1.33 -13.87 4.69
N VAL A 55 1.98 -14.71 3.90
CA VAL A 55 1.52 -16.08 3.61
C VAL A 55 2.64 -17.03 3.98
N ASN A 56 2.44 -17.79 5.04
CA ASN A 56 3.40 -18.82 5.45
C ASN A 56 3.09 -20.15 4.75
N ARG A 57 3.93 -20.54 3.81
CA ARG A 57 3.83 -21.83 3.09
C ARG A 57 4.73 -22.90 3.66
N ASP A 58 5.49 -22.57 4.71
CA ASP A 58 6.33 -23.55 5.37
C ASP A 58 5.55 -24.43 6.34
N LEU A 59 6.17 -25.54 6.72
CA LEU A 59 5.71 -26.43 7.78
C LEU A 59 6.09 -25.93 9.17
N PHE A 60 6.82 -24.83 9.26
CA PHE A 60 7.30 -24.25 10.49
C PHE A 60 6.56 -22.95 10.81
N ARG A 61 6.45 -22.69 12.11
CA ARG A 61 5.95 -21.40 12.59
C ARG A 61 6.95 -20.30 12.30
N HIS A 62 6.45 -19.18 11.79
CA HIS A 62 7.22 -17.97 11.57
C HIS A 62 6.55 -16.77 12.22
N SER A 63 7.22 -15.65 12.19
CA SER A 63 6.66 -14.34 12.52
C SER A 63 7.17 -13.31 11.51
N ALA A 64 6.46 -12.20 11.38
CA ALA A 64 6.98 -11.01 10.73
C ALA A 64 6.95 -9.90 11.78
N THR A 65 8.12 -9.53 12.25
CA THR A 65 8.29 -8.66 13.42
C THR A 65 9.19 -7.49 13.04
N ALA A 66 8.62 -6.28 13.05
CA ALA A 66 9.37 -5.06 12.74
C ALA A 66 10.33 -4.69 13.87
N ALA A 67 11.55 -4.28 13.51
CA ALA A 67 12.54 -3.81 14.47
C ALA A 67 12.06 -2.55 15.20
N ASN A 68 11.30 -1.68 14.52
CA ASN A 68 10.72 -0.47 15.12
C ASN A 68 9.41 -0.73 15.88
N LYS A 69 9.01 -1.98 16.04
CA LYS A 69 7.77 -2.40 16.73
C LYS A 69 6.47 -1.94 16.07
N SER A 70 6.52 -1.47 14.84
CA SER A 70 5.31 -1.01 14.13
C SER A 70 4.38 -2.16 13.73
N PHE A 71 4.89 -3.38 13.62
CA PHE A 71 4.07 -4.58 13.44
C PHE A 71 4.75 -5.81 14.03
N ASP A 72 3.94 -6.76 14.42
CA ASP A 72 4.37 -8.07 14.92
C ASP A 72 3.25 -9.06 14.67
N VAL A 73 3.43 -9.91 13.67
CA VAL A 73 2.42 -10.92 13.31
C VAL A 73 2.96 -12.31 13.52
N ASP A 74 2.14 -13.15 14.14
CA ASP A 74 2.43 -14.57 14.32
C ASP A 74 1.86 -15.35 13.13
N LEU A 75 2.67 -16.26 12.62
CA LEU A 75 2.36 -17.03 11.42
C LEU A 75 2.58 -18.53 11.66
N PRO A 76 1.62 -19.20 12.30
CA PRO A 76 1.66 -20.66 12.37
C PRO A 76 1.83 -21.29 10.99
N ALA A 77 2.30 -22.52 10.93
CA ALA A 77 2.49 -23.22 9.66
C ALA A 77 1.22 -23.15 8.80
N GLY A 78 1.36 -22.77 7.54
CA GLY A 78 0.27 -22.68 6.57
C GLY A 78 -0.70 -21.51 6.76
N SER A 79 -0.44 -20.60 7.70
CA SER A 79 -1.34 -19.48 8.00
C SER A 79 -1.06 -18.25 7.16
N LYS A 80 -2.01 -17.31 7.21
CA LYS A 80 -1.93 -15.97 6.62
C LYS A 80 -2.25 -14.94 7.67
N ALA A 81 -1.65 -13.75 7.55
CA ALA A 81 -1.97 -12.61 8.40
C ALA A 81 -1.76 -11.31 7.63
N ARG A 82 -2.49 -10.27 8.01
CA ARG A 82 -2.43 -8.94 7.39
C ARG A 82 -1.80 -7.95 8.33
N THR A 83 -1.03 -7.03 7.76
CA THR A 83 -0.47 -5.88 8.46
C THR A 83 -0.76 -4.62 7.66
N ILE A 84 -1.35 -3.61 8.28
CA ILE A 84 -1.46 -2.28 7.68
C ILE A 84 -0.16 -1.54 7.98
N ILE A 85 0.53 -1.10 6.95
CA ILE A 85 1.78 -0.36 7.09
C ILE A 85 1.48 1.09 7.40
N ARG A 86 1.90 1.57 8.57
CA ARG A 86 1.64 2.93 9.04
C ARG A 86 2.89 3.79 9.11
N SER A 87 4.06 3.18 9.21
CA SER A 87 5.34 3.88 9.23
C SER A 87 5.88 4.06 7.82
N SER A 88 6.62 5.13 7.56
CA SER A 88 7.35 5.32 6.30
C SER A 88 8.85 5.14 6.51
N GLY A 89 9.60 5.05 5.41
CA GLY A 89 11.04 4.82 5.44
C GLY A 89 11.41 3.35 5.33
N ALA A 90 12.64 3.03 5.66
CA ALA A 90 13.13 1.65 5.68
C ALA A 90 12.76 0.98 7.00
N ILE A 91 11.99 -0.10 6.93
CA ILE A 91 11.55 -0.86 8.10
C ILE A 91 12.16 -2.25 8.03
N ALA A 92 13.15 -2.49 8.89
CA ALA A 92 13.74 -3.82 9.03
C ALA A 92 12.75 -4.73 9.79
N PHE A 93 12.67 -5.96 9.37
CA PHE A 93 11.85 -6.98 10.04
C PHE A 93 12.57 -8.34 10.06
N SER A 94 12.13 -9.20 10.95
CA SER A 94 12.72 -10.53 11.12
C SER A 94 11.68 -11.50 11.66
N CYS A 95 12.06 -12.78 11.68
CA CYS A 95 11.29 -13.81 12.34
C CYS A 95 11.82 -14.03 13.75
N LYS A 96 10.95 -14.07 14.76
CA LYS A 96 11.33 -14.32 16.16
C LYS A 96 11.94 -15.70 16.38
N TYR A 97 11.48 -16.68 15.62
CA TYR A 97 11.83 -18.08 15.83
C TYR A 97 13.05 -18.53 15.03
N HIS A 98 13.42 -17.76 14.02
CA HIS A 98 14.51 -18.08 13.10
C HIS A 98 15.31 -16.80 12.80
N PRO A 99 16.29 -16.43 13.63
CA PRO A 99 16.96 -15.13 13.57
C PRO A 99 17.64 -14.79 12.23
N GLY A 100 17.96 -15.80 11.43
CA GLY A 100 18.53 -15.60 10.11
C GLY A 100 17.53 -15.13 9.06
N MET A 101 16.22 -15.22 9.34
CA MET A 101 15.18 -14.74 8.44
C MET A 101 14.94 -13.25 8.63
N ARG A 102 15.32 -12.46 7.65
CA ARG A 102 15.27 -10.99 7.70
C ARG A 102 14.83 -10.39 6.38
N GLY A 103 14.26 -9.21 6.45
CA GLY A 103 13.93 -8.41 5.29
C GLY A 103 13.87 -6.93 5.64
N VAL A 104 13.69 -6.12 4.62
CA VAL A 104 13.51 -4.67 4.76
C VAL A 104 12.35 -4.25 3.86
N LEU A 105 11.41 -3.53 4.43
CA LEU A 105 10.36 -2.83 3.67
C LEU A 105 10.82 -1.40 3.43
N LYS A 106 10.70 -0.94 2.19
CA LYS A 106 10.93 0.47 1.84
C LYS A 106 9.58 1.11 1.56
N VAL A 107 9.16 1.98 2.45
CA VAL A 107 7.81 2.55 2.47
C VAL A 107 7.88 4.03 2.17
N SER A 108 7.19 4.45 1.11
CA SER A 108 7.00 5.86 0.82
C SER A 108 5.77 6.42 1.56
N SER A 109 5.83 7.68 1.90
CA SER A 109 4.74 8.39 2.57
C SER A 109 3.61 8.80 1.62
#